data_4d11b20600844e111fe812c8ea817042
#
_entry.id   4d11b20600844e111fe812c8ea817042
#
_cell.length_a   1.000
_cell.length_b   1.000
_cell.length_c   1.000
_cell.angle_alpha   90.00
_cell.angle_beta   90.00
_cell.angle_gamma   90.00
#
_symmetry.space_group_name_H-M   'P 1'
#
loop_
_entity.id
_entity.type
_entity.pdbx_description
1 polymer ?
#
loop_
_entity_poly.entity_id
_entity_poly.type
_entity_poly.pdbx_seq_one_letter_code
_entity_poly.pdbx_strand_id
1 'polypeptide(L)'
;MDFLFATLPYLNIGFFCALLARFTGANLSALVLCCFLYLGATPMQTIGMMLTFLAFMQLTIHTQGERLSFKTLRLFKGWRILIPVLFVAFTLVANPFYAIASFVGFFLMEVLAMLYLELPIDQRPTRMTLVKYSVCGFIPALLGLLALSVIPAPYYYLICGILILIVTGLIFWLGKNRKRLQTTWDAVIYAAWFLLGFCGLEWSDWLRDLKRQRVSTLARYLAIVTVPVVFLTFVAANILYGIISLSGLITALAATIAIRLFGYYQVSERGEANPIALGLVVLAVLCLFLVQPVPHGITDLLYVPTSWKLW
;
A
#
# COMPACT_ATOMS: atom_id res chain seq x y z
N MET A 1 23.23 -9.14 18.00
CA MET A 1 22.53 -7.96 18.57
C MET A 1 22.23 -6.91 17.51
N ASP A 2 23.11 -6.70 16.55
CA ASP A 2 23.00 -5.64 15.52
C ASP A 2 21.72 -5.72 14.65
N PHE A 3 21.29 -6.93 14.31
CA PHE A 3 20.05 -7.12 13.53
C PHE A 3 18.80 -6.64 14.30
N LEU A 4 18.69 -6.92 15.59
CA LEU A 4 17.55 -6.48 16.42
C LEU A 4 17.51 -4.95 16.53
N PHE A 5 18.67 -4.31 16.74
CA PHE A 5 18.74 -2.85 16.78
C PHE A 5 18.38 -2.22 15.44
N ALA A 6 18.81 -2.84 14.32
CA ALA A 6 18.47 -2.37 12.98
C ALA A 6 16.98 -2.52 12.65
N THR A 7 16.29 -3.52 13.20
CA THR A 7 14.86 -3.77 12.93
C THR A 7 13.92 -2.95 13.82
N LEU A 8 14.39 -2.53 15.00
CA LEU A 8 13.56 -1.84 16.00
C LEU A 8 12.87 -0.56 15.48
N PRO A 9 13.52 0.33 14.72
CA PRO A 9 12.86 1.51 14.16
C PRO A 9 11.65 1.14 13.28
N TYR A 10 11.78 0.11 12.44
CA TYR A 10 10.72 -0.31 11.52
C TYR A 10 9.55 -0.99 12.23
N LEU A 11 9.82 -1.75 13.29
CA LEU A 11 8.79 -2.29 14.18
C LEU A 11 7.99 -1.15 14.82
N ASN A 12 8.70 -0.16 15.37
CA ASN A 12 8.07 1.00 15.99
C ASN A 12 7.25 1.81 14.99
N ILE A 13 7.80 2.10 13.80
CA ILE A 13 7.07 2.81 12.73
C ILE A 13 5.78 2.07 12.41
N GLY A 14 5.85 0.78 12.11
CA GLY A 14 4.66 0.00 11.76
C GLY A 14 3.61 0.01 12.86
N PHE A 15 4.03 -0.28 14.10
CA PHE A 15 3.12 -0.37 15.22
C PHE A 15 2.48 0.98 15.58
N PHE A 16 3.27 2.01 15.78
CA PHE A 16 2.76 3.33 16.21
C PHE A 16 2.00 4.06 15.10
N CYS A 17 2.45 3.99 13.83
CA CYS A 17 1.68 4.57 12.74
C CYS A 17 0.31 3.90 12.58
N ALA A 18 0.23 2.58 12.77
CA ALA A 18 -1.05 1.86 12.73
C ALA A 18 -1.96 2.25 13.90
N LEU A 19 -1.42 2.42 15.11
CA LEU A 19 -2.18 2.94 16.25
C LEU A 19 -2.68 4.36 16.01
N LEU A 20 -1.82 5.26 15.56
CA LEU A 20 -2.20 6.64 15.24
C LEU A 20 -3.29 6.67 14.16
N ALA A 21 -3.12 5.90 13.08
CA ALA A 21 -4.14 5.76 12.04
C ALA A 21 -5.47 5.23 12.62
N ARG A 22 -5.41 4.25 13.53
CA ARG A 22 -6.60 3.69 14.19
C ARG A 22 -7.35 4.71 15.02
N PHE A 23 -6.66 5.48 15.84
CA PHE A 23 -7.30 6.41 16.79
C PHE A 23 -7.70 7.74 16.15
N THR A 24 -6.98 8.20 15.13
CA THR A 24 -7.20 9.52 14.53
C THR A 24 -7.91 9.47 13.17
N GLY A 25 -7.87 8.33 12.48
CA GLY A 25 -8.32 8.22 11.10
C GLY A 25 -7.34 8.79 10.07
N ALA A 26 -6.09 9.05 10.47
CA ALA A 26 -5.05 9.49 9.56
C ALA A 26 -4.70 8.38 8.55
N ASN A 27 -4.28 8.78 7.36
CA ASN A 27 -3.86 7.83 6.33
C ASN A 27 -2.57 7.12 6.77
N LEU A 28 -2.66 5.80 6.93
CA LEU A 28 -1.54 4.97 7.41
C LEU A 28 -0.33 5.04 6.47
N SER A 29 -0.55 4.98 5.15
CA SER A 29 0.55 5.04 4.19
C SER A 29 1.27 6.38 4.20
N ALA A 30 0.53 7.49 4.44
CA ALA A 30 1.13 8.82 4.56
C ALA A 30 2.04 8.92 5.80
N LEU A 31 1.60 8.39 6.95
CA LEU A 31 2.40 8.40 8.17
C LEU A 31 3.67 7.54 8.03
N VAL A 32 3.54 6.33 7.48
CA VAL A 32 4.67 5.43 7.25
C VAL A 32 5.65 6.03 6.25
N LEU A 33 5.16 6.65 5.17
CA LEU A 33 5.98 7.33 4.17
C LEU A 33 6.79 8.47 4.81
N CYS A 34 6.16 9.32 5.62
CA CYS A 34 6.87 10.40 6.35
C CYS A 34 7.98 9.83 7.23
N CYS A 35 7.72 8.72 7.94
CA CYS A 35 8.73 8.09 8.80
C CYS A 35 9.90 7.51 7.99
N PHE A 36 9.65 6.86 6.84
CA PHE A 36 10.73 6.36 5.99
C PHE A 36 11.58 7.49 5.40
N LEU A 37 10.93 8.56 4.96
CA LEU A 37 11.64 9.75 4.49
C LEU A 37 12.45 10.42 5.60
N TYR A 38 11.92 10.48 6.83
CA TYR A 38 12.61 10.98 8.01
C TYR A 38 13.86 10.15 8.35
N LEU A 39 13.81 8.84 8.16
CA LEU A 39 14.99 7.97 8.28
C LEU A 39 16.02 8.19 7.17
N GLY A 40 15.76 9.08 6.23
CA GLY A 40 16.68 9.44 5.14
C GLY A 40 16.74 8.39 4.02
N ALA A 41 15.66 7.64 3.80
CA ALA A 41 15.58 6.68 2.72
C ALA A 41 15.69 7.38 1.34
N THR A 42 16.49 6.82 0.44
CA THR A 42 16.58 7.29 -0.95
C THR A 42 15.26 7.06 -1.69
N PRO A 43 15.00 7.71 -2.84
CA PRO A 43 13.77 7.49 -3.61
C PRO A 43 13.51 6.02 -3.92
N MET A 44 14.53 5.30 -4.38
CA MET A 44 14.43 3.87 -4.70
C MET A 44 14.13 3.02 -3.46
N GLN A 45 14.81 3.32 -2.35
CA GLN A 45 14.57 2.65 -1.08
C GLN A 45 13.16 2.90 -0.58
N THR A 46 12.71 4.16 -0.61
CA THR A 46 11.38 4.55 -0.17
C THR A 46 10.29 3.79 -0.92
N ILE A 47 10.37 3.74 -2.25
CA ILE A 47 9.35 3.04 -3.05
C ILE A 47 9.40 1.53 -2.80
N GLY A 48 10.58 0.93 -2.68
CA GLY A 48 10.73 -0.49 -2.34
C GLY A 48 10.14 -0.82 -0.98
N MET A 49 10.41 -0.01 0.06
CA MET A 49 9.83 -0.15 1.40
C MET A 49 8.31 0.01 1.36
N MET A 50 7.81 1.07 0.72
CA MET A 50 6.39 1.38 0.68
C MET A 50 5.59 0.34 -0.09
N LEU A 51 6.04 -0.10 -1.27
CA LEU A 51 5.32 -1.10 -2.04
C LEU A 51 5.34 -2.48 -1.37
N THR A 52 6.44 -2.86 -0.74
CA THR A 52 6.50 -4.08 0.07
C THR A 52 5.53 -3.97 1.25
N PHE A 53 5.55 -2.85 1.98
CA PHE A 53 4.60 -2.57 3.07
C PHE A 53 3.16 -2.68 2.58
N LEU A 54 2.79 -2.00 1.51
CA LEU A 54 1.43 -1.97 0.98
C LEU A 54 0.95 -3.33 0.47
N ALA A 55 1.81 -4.10 -0.23
CA ALA A 55 1.47 -5.42 -0.72
C ALA A 55 1.07 -6.36 0.44
N PHE A 56 1.82 -6.34 1.54
CA PHE A 56 1.47 -7.12 2.73
C PHE A 56 0.29 -6.54 3.50
N MET A 57 0.14 -5.21 3.54
CA MET A 57 -0.98 -4.56 4.22
C MET A 57 -2.33 -4.82 3.55
N GLN A 58 -2.39 -5.03 2.23
CA GLN A 58 -3.63 -5.43 1.55
C GLN A 58 -4.24 -6.69 2.17
N LEU A 59 -3.41 -7.67 2.54
CA LEU A 59 -3.87 -8.87 3.24
C LEU A 59 -4.56 -8.52 4.56
N THR A 60 -3.96 -7.62 5.34
CA THR A 60 -4.47 -7.25 6.66
C THR A 60 -5.75 -6.43 6.57
N ILE A 61 -5.77 -5.43 5.70
CA ILE A 61 -6.90 -4.50 5.54
C ILE A 61 -8.15 -5.27 5.08
N HIS A 62 -8.02 -6.16 4.09
CA HIS A 62 -9.17 -6.86 3.52
C HIS A 62 -9.61 -8.10 4.31
N THR A 63 -8.78 -8.61 5.21
CA THR A 63 -9.12 -9.74 6.09
C THR A 63 -9.53 -9.31 7.50
N GLN A 64 -9.68 -8.02 7.72
CA GLN A 64 -10.08 -7.48 9.00
C GLN A 64 -11.55 -7.77 9.28
N GLY A 65 -11.84 -8.33 10.47
CA GLY A 65 -13.19 -8.69 10.89
C GLY A 65 -13.57 -10.14 10.59
N GLU A 66 -12.97 -10.79 9.60
CA GLU A 66 -13.08 -12.23 9.44
C GLU A 66 -11.91 -12.92 10.14
N ARG A 67 -12.22 -13.94 10.95
CA ARG A 67 -11.17 -14.84 11.42
C ARG A 67 -10.65 -15.56 10.18
N LEU A 68 -9.43 -15.24 9.75
CA LEU A 68 -8.72 -15.98 8.73
C LEU A 68 -8.65 -17.45 9.14
N SER A 69 -9.67 -18.19 8.75
CA SER A 69 -9.65 -19.62 8.85
C SER A 69 -9.06 -20.14 7.56
N PHE A 70 -8.02 -20.97 7.66
CA PHE A 70 -7.51 -21.71 6.49
C PHE A 70 -8.62 -22.45 5.74
N LYS A 71 -9.76 -22.71 6.40
CA LYS A 71 -10.95 -23.31 5.81
C LYS A 71 -11.66 -22.39 4.79
N THR A 72 -11.51 -21.07 4.89
CA THR A 72 -12.13 -20.11 3.97
C THR A 72 -11.28 -19.83 2.74
N LEU A 73 -9.98 -20.10 2.80
CA LEU A 73 -9.05 -19.92 1.68
C LEU A 73 -9.26 -21.01 0.63
N ARG A 74 -9.71 -20.63 -0.57
CA ARG A 74 -10.08 -21.59 -1.62
C ARG A 74 -8.88 -22.20 -2.34
N LEU A 75 -7.84 -21.43 -2.63
CA LEU A 75 -6.61 -21.90 -3.24
C LEU A 75 -5.82 -22.82 -2.31
N PHE A 76 -5.95 -22.62 -1.01
CA PHE A 76 -5.27 -23.42 0.02
C PHE A 76 -6.10 -24.61 0.51
N LYS A 77 -7.21 -24.93 -0.17
CA LYS A 77 -8.10 -26.03 0.26
C LYS A 77 -7.76 -27.35 -0.43
N GLY A 78 -7.46 -28.37 0.38
CA GLY A 78 -7.19 -29.73 -0.08
C GLY A 78 -5.93 -29.80 -0.97
N TRP A 79 -5.99 -30.57 -2.06
CA TRP A 79 -4.86 -30.76 -2.98
C TRP A 79 -4.43 -29.50 -3.72
N ARG A 80 -5.30 -28.49 -3.81
CA ARG A 80 -5.01 -27.20 -4.48
C ARG A 80 -3.86 -26.43 -3.84
N ILE A 81 -3.58 -26.66 -2.55
CA ILE A 81 -2.44 -26.07 -1.85
C ILE A 81 -1.10 -26.51 -2.46
N LEU A 82 -1.06 -27.67 -3.11
CA LEU A 82 0.16 -28.14 -3.77
C LEU A 82 0.64 -27.21 -4.86
N ILE A 83 -0.26 -26.57 -5.60
CA ILE A 83 0.11 -25.67 -6.70
C ILE A 83 0.91 -24.46 -6.20
N PRO A 84 0.39 -23.62 -5.25
CA PRO A 84 1.17 -22.50 -4.71
C PRO A 84 2.42 -22.96 -3.97
N VAL A 85 2.38 -24.07 -3.23
CA VAL A 85 3.55 -24.58 -2.50
C VAL A 85 4.66 -25.02 -3.46
N LEU A 86 4.35 -25.80 -4.49
CA LEU A 86 5.33 -26.22 -5.48
C LEU A 86 5.89 -25.03 -6.28
N PHE A 87 5.02 -24.07 -6.63
CA PHE A 87 5.45 -22.88 -7.36
C PHE A 87 6.38 -22.00 -6.51
N VAL A 88 6.04 -21.78 -5.24
CA VAL A 88 6.89 -21.04 -4.29
C VAL A 88 8.20 -21.79 -4.05
N ALA A 89 8.16 -23.11 -3.86
CA ALA A 89 9.36 -23.92 -3.68
C ALA A 89 10.28 -23.88 -4.91
N PHE A 90 9.72 -24.01 -6.12
CA PHE A 90 10.47 -23.91 -7.37
C PHE A 90 11.11 -22.52 -7.54
N THR A 91 10.33 -21.46 -7.30
CA THR A 91 10.83 -20.08 -7.40
C THR A 91 11.85 -19.75 -6.30
N LEU A 92 11.74 -20.37 -5.13
CA LEU A 92 12.72 -20.22 -4.04
C LEU A 92 14.11 -20.75 -4.43
N VAL A 93 14.15 -21.87 -5.15
CA VAL A 93 15.42 -22.44 -5.65
C VAL A 93 16.06 -21.52 -6.69
N ALA A 94 15.23 -20.87 -7.53
CA ALA A 94 15.71 -19.95 -8.55
C ALA A 94 16.12 -18.60 -7.94
N ASN A 95 15.23 -18.00 -7.15
CA ASN A 95 15.45 -16.70 -6.52
C ASN A 95 14.45 -16.47 -5.39
N PRO A 96 14.89 -16.23 -4.14
CA PRO A 96 13.99 -15.96 -3.00
C PRO A 96 13.02 -14.79 -3.21
N PHE A 97 13.40 -13.82 -4.03
CA PHE A 97 12.50 -12.72 -4.40
C PHE A 97 11.24 -13.25 -5.10
N TYR A 98 11.41 -14.08 -6.13
CA TYR A 98 10.26 -14.62 -6.84
C TYR A 98 9.40 -15.53 -5.96
N ALA A 99 10.00 -16.17 -4.95
CA ALA A 99 9.25 -16.94 -3.97
C ALA A 99 8.35 -16.02 -3.11
N ILE A 100 8.90 -14.92 -2.59
CA ILE A 100 8.13 -13.93 -1.82
C ILE A 100 7.04 -13.30 -2.68
N ALA A 101 7.38 -12.85 -3.89
CA ALA A 101 6.42 -12.25 -4.81
C ALA A 101 5.30 -13.24 -5.18
N SER A 102 5.63 -14.52 -5.41
CA SER A 102 4.67 -15.57 -5.69
C SER A 102 3.76 -15.84 -4.50
N PHE A 103 4.32 -15.95 -3.30
CA PHE A 103 3.58 -16.15 -2.08
C PHE A 103 2.58 -15.01 -1.85
N VAL A 104 3.03 -13.74 -1.94
CA VAL A 104 2.17 -12.56 -1.85
C VAL A 104 1.11 -12.59 -2.95
N GLY A 105 1.49 -12.94 -4.19
CA GLY A 105 0.56 -13.03 -5.32
C GLY A 105 -0.57 -14.03 -5.07
N PHE A 106 -0.27 -15.24 -4.59
CA PHE A 106 -1.29 -16.23 -4.25
C PHE A 106 -2.23 -15.76 -3.14
N PHE A 107 -1.70 -15.12 -2.09
CA PHE A 107 -2.52 -14.53 -1.05
C PHE A 107 -3.41 -13.40 -1.57
N LEU A 108 -2.87 -12.50 -2.38
CA LEU A 108 -3.67 -11.41 -2.96
C LEU A 108 -4.74 -11.94 -3.94
N MET A 109 -4.50 -13.04 -4.64
CA MET A 109 -5.52 -13.71 -5.43
C MET A 109 -6.67 -14.23 -4.57
N GLU A 110 -6.38 -14.77 -3.36
CA GLU A 110 -7.42 -15.16 -2.41
C GLU A 110 -8.22 -13.95 -1.92
N VAL A 111 -7.54 -12.87 -1.54
CA VAL A 111 -8.19 -11.62 -1.12
C VAL A 111 -9.08 -11.09 -2.24
N LEU A 112 -8.59 -11.09 -3.49
CA LEU A 112 -9.36 -10.69 -4.66
C LEU A 112 -10.60 -11.56 -4.85
N ALA A 113 -10.46 -12.89 -4.69
CA ALA A 113 -11.57 -13.83 -4.80
C ALA A 113 -12.62 -13.59 -3.70
N MET A 114 -12.19 -13.32 -2.47
CA MET A 114 -13.08 -12.98 -1.36
C MET A 114 -13.85 -11.69 -1.65
N LEU A 115 -13.16 -10.61 -2.01
CA LEU A 115 -13.77 -9.32 -2.35
C LEU A 115 -14.77 -9.44 -3.52
N TYR A 116 -14.43 -10.27 -4.52
CA TYR A 116 -15.33 -10.54 -5.65
C TYR A 116 -16.61 -11.26 -5.22
N LEU A 117 -16.51 -12.18 -4.27
CA LEU A 117 -17.65 -12.96 -3.78
C LEU A 117 -18.53 -12.19 -2.79
N GLU A 118 -17.98 -11.23 -2.07
CA GLU A 118 -18.73 -10.33 -1.20
C GLU A 118 -19.69 -9.41 -1.98
N LEU A 119 -19.40 -9.16 -3.26
CA LEU A 119 -20.32 -8.37 -4.08
C LEU A 119 -21.58 -9.18 -4.43
N PRO A 120 -22.78 -8.54 -4.37
CA PRO A 120 -24.00 -9.12 -4.91
C PRO A 120 -23.81 -9.57 -6.36
N ILE A 121 -24.46 -10.66 -6.76
CA ILE A 121 -24.27 -11.31 -8.08
C ILE A 121 -24.51 -10.33 -9.24
N ASP A 122 -25.52 -9.48 -9.11
CA ASP A 122 -25.91 -8.44 -10.08
C ASP A 122 -24.90 -7.28 -10.17
N GLN A 123 -24.03 -7.12 -9.15
CA GLN A 123 -23.04 -6.06 -9.09
C GLN A 123 -21.62 -6.54 -9.37
N ARG A 124 -21.43 -7.83 -9.64
CA ARG A 124 -20.09 -8.38 -9.91
C ARG A 124 -19.57 -7.92 -11.27
N PRO A 125 -18.33 -7.38 -11.34
CA PRO A 125 -17.73 -7.05 -12.61
C PRO A 125 -17.46 -8.32 -13.43
N THR A 126 -17.55 -8.22 -14.74
CA THR A 126 -17.07 -9.30 -15.60
C THR A 126 -15.55 -9.42 -15.49
N ARG A 127 -14.99 -10.60 -15.77
CA ARG A 127 -13.52 -10.81 -15.74
C ARG A 127 -12.80 -9.80 -16.64
N MET A 128 -13.34 -9.54 -17.83
CA MET A 128 -12.78 -8.56 -18.77
C MET A 128 -12.81 -7.14 -18.19
N THR A 129 -13.89 -6.75 -17.53
CA THR A 129 -14.02 -5.45 -16.87
C THR A 129 -12.97 -5.30 -15.77
N LEU A 130 -12.76 -6.34 -14.97
CA LEU A 130 -11.75 -6.34 -13.92
C LEU A 130 -10.34 -6.19 -14.49
N VAL A 131 -9.99 -6.99 -15.50
CA VAL A 131 -8.69 -6.90 -16.18
C VAL A 131 -8.49 -5.52 -16.79
N LYS A 132 -9.50 -5.00 -17.52
CA LYS A 132 -9.45 -3.65 -18.10
C LYS A 132 -9.13 -2.58 -17.06
N TYR A 133 -9.87 -2.55 -15.96
CA TYR A 133 -9.63 -1.54 -14.92
C TYR A 133 -8.30 -1.74 -14.18
N SER A 134 -7.86 -2.99 -13.98
CA SER A 134 -6.55 -3.27 -13.39
C SER A 134 -5.40 -2.79 -14.27
N VAL A 135 -5.49 -3.02 -15.58
CA VAL A 135 -4.49 -2.52 -16.55
C VAL A 135 -4.52 -1.00 -16.63
N CYS A 136 -5.72 -0.41 -16.74
CA CYS A 136 -5.87 1.05 -16.74
C CYS A 136 -5.35 1.70 -15.45
N GLY A 137 -5.46 1.04 -14.31
CA GLY A 137 -4.91 1.53 -13.03
C GLY A 137 -3.41 1.31 -12.91
N PHE A 138 -2.89 0.24 -13.48
CA PHE A 138 -1.46 -0.04 -13.49
C PHE A 138 -0.65 0.96 -14.33
N ILE A 139 -1.20 1.44 -15.46
CA ILE A 139 -0.52 2.41 -16.32
C ILE A 139 -0.08 3.67 -15.56
N PRO A 140 -0.95 4.41 -14.87
CA PRO A 140 -0.52 5.58 -14.09
C PRO A 140 0.44 5.21 -12.96
N ALA A 141 0.29 4.06 -12.32
CA ALA A 141 1.25 3.61 -11.31
C ALA A 141 2.64 3.33 -11.91
N LEU A 142 2.69 2.72 -13.09
CA LEU A 142 3.95 2.52 -13.82
C LEU A 142 4.58 3.86 -14.23
N LEU A 143 3.78 4.81 -14.69
CA LEU A 143 4.26 6.16 -14.99
C LEU A 143 4.82 6.86 -13.73
N GLY A 144 4.21 6.65 -12.57
CA GLY A 144 4.72 7.12 -11.28
C GLY A 144 6.09 6.51 -10.95
N LEU A 145 6.26 5.20 -11.15
CA LEU A 145 7.56 4.53 -10.98
C LEU A 145 8.62 5.09 -11.93
N LEU A 146 8.29 5.28 -13.20
CA LEU A 146 9.23 5.83 -14.18
C LEU A 146 9.60 7.30 -13.87
N ALA A 147 8.64 8.11 -13.40
CA ALA A 147 8.89 9.48 -12.98
C ALA A 147 9.91 9.58 -11.83
N LEU A 148 9.99 8.56 -10.99
CA LEU A 148 10.95 8.48 -9.89
C LEU A 148 12.41 8.58 -10.36
N SER A 149 12.73 8.00 -11.52
CA SER A 149 14.09 8.01 -12.08
C SER A 149 14.56 9.40 -12.52
N VAL A 150 13.63 10.34 -12.74
CA VAL A 150 13.93 11.68 -13.22
C VAL A 150 14.17 12.67 -12.08
N ILE A 151 13.70 12.36 -10.87
CA ILE A 151 13.75 13.28 -9.74
C ILE A 151 15.07 13.12 -8.97
N PRO A 152 15.82 14.24 -8.77
CA PRO A 152 17.02 14.20 -7.95
C PRO A 152 16.71 13.83 -6.50
N ALA A 153 17.49 12.91 -5.94
CA ALA A 153 17.30 12.41 -4.58
C ALA A 153 17.16 13.49 -3.49
N PRO A 154 17.92 14.61 -3.52
CA PRO A 154 17.83 15.66 -2.50
C PRO A 154 16.46 16.34 -2.41
N TYR A 155 15.69 16.36 -3.51
CA TYR A 155 14.38 17.05 -3.57
C TYR A 155 13.20 16.08 -3.36
N TYR A 156 13.46 14.79 -3.37
CA TYR A 156 12.40 13.79 -3.33
C TYR A 156 11.53 13.88 -2.05
N TYR A 157 12.16 14.05 -0.89
CA TYR A 157 11.42 14.16 0.38
C TYR A 157 10.52 15.41 0.44
N LEU A 158 10.97 16.53 -0.15
CA LEU A 158 10.18 17.77 -0.24
C LEU A 158 8.95 17.55 -1.14
N ILE A 159 9.18 16.95 -2.30
CA ILE A 159 8.09 16.64 -3.26
C ILE A 159 7.08 15.71 -2.62
N CYS A 160 7.53 14.63 -1.98
CA CYS A 160 6.64 13.70 -1.28
C CYS A 160 5.86 14.40 -0.16
N GLY A 161 6.52 15.24 0.66
CA GLY A 161 5.86 16.00 1.72
C GLY A 161 4.77 16.93 1.17
N ILE A 162 5.04 17.67 0.11
CA ILE A 162 4.06 18.52 -0.57
C ILE A 162 2.90 17.69 -1.12
N LEU A 163 3.16 16.55 -1.76
CA LEU A 163 2.14 15.65 -2.28
C LEU A 163 1.25 15.09 -1.18
N ILE A 164 1.83 14.69 -0.04
CA ILE A 164 1.08 14.24 1.13
C ILE A 164 0.14 15.34 1.63
N LEU A 165 0.61 16.58 1.72
CA LEU A 165 -0.24 17.72 2.13
C LEU A 165 -1.36 17.98 1.14
N ILE A 166 -1.07 17.97 -0.17
CA ILE A 166 -2.08 18.14 -1.22
C ILE A 166 -3.15 17.05 -1.13
N VAL A 167 -2.73 15.78 -1.03
CA VAL A 167 -3.66 14.63 -0.93
C VAL A 167 -4.50 14.74 0.34
N THR A 168 -3.87 15.03 1.47
CA THR A 168 -4.58 15.13 2.76
C THR A 168 -5.56 16.30 2.75
N GLY A 169 -5.17 17.46 2.20
CA GLY A 169 -6.04 18.60 2.00
C GLY A 169 -7.20 18.30 1.04
N LEU A 170 -6.92 17.59 -0.05
CA LEU A 170 -7.93 17.15 -1.02
C LEU A 170 -8.95 16.21 -0.35
N ILE A 171 -8.49 15.23 0.41
CA ILE A 171 -9.32 14.29 1.17
C ILE A 171 -10.24 15.05 2.11
N PHE A 172 -9.68 16.01 2.86
CA PHE A 172 -10.45 16.84 3.79
C PHE A 172 -11.51 17.68 3.07
N TRP A 173 -11.14 18.32 1.95
CA TRP A 173 -12.04 19.14 1.14
C TRP A 173 -13.15 18.28 0.50
N LEU A 174 -12.82 17.11 -0.04
CA LEU A 174 -13.77 16.16 -0.62
C LEU A 174 -14.77 15.66 0.43
N GLY A 175 -14.30 15.39 1.65
CA GLY A 175 -15.15 15.01 2.76
C GLY A 175 -16.23 16.03 3.09
N LYS A 176 -15.93 17.34 2.93
CA LYS A 176 -16.89 18.43 3.14
C LYS A 176 -17.82 18.68 1.95
N ASN A 177 -17.36 18.50 0.71
CA ASN A 177 -18.05 18.93 -0.51
C ASN A 177 -18.60 17.77 -1.37
N ARG A 178 -19.13 16.74 -0.75
CA ARG A 178 -19.55 15.47 -1.37
C ARG A 178 -20.46 15.59 -2.61
N LYS A 179 -21.29 16.63 -2.71
CA LYS A 179 -22.30 16.77 -3.77
C LYS A 179 -21.77 17.28 -5.11
N ARG A 180 -20.57 17.88 -5.17
CA ARG A 180 -20.06 18.57 -6.38
C ARG A 180 -19.17 17.71 -7.30
N LEU A 181 -18.84 16.50 -6.92
CA LEU A 181 -17.68 15.77 -7.49
C LEU A 181 -18.00 14.55 -8.35
N GLN A 182 -19.22 14.42 -8.85
CA GLN A 182 -19.63 13.23 -9.59
C GLN A 182 -18.80 12.94 -10.86
N THR A 183 -18.27 13.95 -11.52
CA THR A 183 -17.56 13.82 -12.81
C THR A 183 -16.04 13.74 -12.73
N THR A 184 -15.44 14.11 -11.58
CA THR A 184 -13.96 14.22 -11.45
C THR A 184 -13.31 13.01 -10.72
N TRP A 185 -14.12 12.09 -10.22
CA TRP A 185 -13.63 10.99 -9.38
C TRP A 185 -12.67 10.03 -10.09
N ASP A 186 -12.92 9.70 -11.36
CA ASP A 186 -12.05 8.78 -12.07
C ASP A 186 -10.66 9.38 -12.26
N ALA A 187 -10.55 10.68 -12.53
CA ALA A 187 -9.27 11.38 -12.61
C ALA A 187 -8.51 11.35 -11.26
N VAL A 188 -9.23 11.53 -10.15
CA VAL A 188 -8.66 11.44 -8.79
C VAL A 188 -8.15 10.04 -8.48
N ILE A 189 -8.87 8.99 -8.91
CA ILE A 189 -8.43 7.60 -8.76
C ILE A 189 -7.15 7.34 -9.55
N TYR A 190 -7.08 7.81 -10.82
CA TYR A 190 -5.86 7.67 -11.62
C TYR A 190 -4.67 8.43 -11.03
N ALA A 191 -4.91 9.64 -10.48
CA ALA A 191 -3.90 10.39 -9.75
C ALA A 191 -3.43 9.64 -8.49
N ALA A 192 -4.35 8.97 -7.77
CA ALA A 192 -4.00 8.14 -6.62
C ALA A 192 -3.08 6.98 -7.01
N TRP A 193 -3.36 6.30 -8.12
CA TRP A 193 -2.50 5.22 -8.59
C TRP A 193 -1.15 5.71 -9.13
N PHE A 194 -1.10 6.91 -9.72
CA PHE A 194 0.18 7.54 -10.05
C PHE A 194 1.03 7.78 -8.78
N LEU A 195 0.43 8.31 -7.72
CA LEU A 195 1.10 8.53 -6.43
C LEU A 195 1.52 7.22 -5.75
N LEU A 196 0.73 6.17 -5.92
CA LEU A 196 1.10 4.82 -5.47
C LEU A 196 2.43 4.37 -6.10
N GLY A 197 2.59 4.56 -7.41
CA GLY A 197 3.84 4.22 -8.09
C GLY A 197 4.98 5.18 -7.80
N PHE A 198 4.69 6.47 -7.60
CA PHE A 198 5.69 7.51 -7.39
C PHE A 198 6.32 7.50 -5.99
N CYS A 199 5.53 7.35 -4.95
CA CYS A 199 5.99 7.40 -3.56
C CYS A 199 5.37 6.33 -2.65
N GLY A 200 4.57 5.43 -3.18
CA GLY A 200 3.88 4.42 -2.37
C GLY A 200 2.74 5.01 -1.52
N LEU A 201 2.23 6.18 -1.85
CA LEU A 201 1.11 6.77 -1.14
C LEU A 201 -0.20 6.11 -1.60
N GLU A 202 -0.81 5.33 -0.72
CA GLU A 202 -2.07 4.64 -0.98
C GLU A 202 -3.20 5.29 -0.17
N TRP A 203 -4.27 5.67 -0.84
CA TRP A 203 -5.43 6.33 -0.23
C TRP A 203 -6.77 5.83 -0.78
N SER A 204 -6.73 4.71 -1.48
CA SER A 204 -7.93 4.08 -2.03
C SER A 204 -8.91 3.63 -0.95
N ASP A 205 -8.43 3.29 0.25
CA ASP A 205 -9.29 2.95 1.38
C ASP A 205 -10.20 4.10 1.78
N TRP A 206 -9.67 5.32 1.72
CA TRP A 206 -10.45 6.50 1.97
C TRP A 206 -11.47 6.76 0.86
N LEU A 207 -11.08 6.56 -0.41
CA LEU A 207 -11.99 6.64 -1.56
C LEU A 207 -13.06 5.54 -1.51
N ARG A 208 -12.78 4.39 -0.91
CA ARG A 208 -13.73 3.29 -0.73
C ARG A 208 -14.93 3.68 0.13
N ASP A 209 -14.73 4.47 1.16
CA ASP A 209 -15.82 4.90 2.04
C ASP A 209 -16.77 5.90 1.38
N LEU A 210 -16.33 6.54 0.30
CA LEU A 210 -17.18 7.30 -0.60
C LEU A 210 -18.07 6.42 -1.50
N LYS A 211 -17.88 5.10 -1.50
CA LYS A 211 -18.66 4.08 -2.24
C LYS A 211 -20.18 4.19 -2.05
N ARG A 212 -20.63 4.65 -0.91
CA ARG A 212 -22.07 4.72 -0.60
C ARG A 212 -22.82 5.73 -1.49
N GLN A 213 -22.11 6.57 -2.21
CA GLN A 213 -22.66 7.43 -3.25
C GLN A 213 -22.29 6.83 -4.60
N ARG A 214 -23.22 6.34 -5.37
CA ARG A 214 -23.10 5.69 -6.70
C ARG A 214 -22.46 6.60 -7.77
N VAL A 215 -21.20 6.98 -7.60
CA VAL A 215 -20.59 8.08 -8.35
C VAL A 215 -19.98 7.64 -9.68
N SER A 216 -19.23 6.55 -9.70
CA SER A 216 -18.69 5.97 -10.94
C SER A 216 -18.57 4.44 -10.88
N THR A 217 -18.51 3.80 -12.04
CA THR A 217 -18.30 2.35 -12.13
C THR A 217 -16.95 1.95 -11.57
N LEU A 218 -15.91 2.76 -11.81
CA LEU A 218 -14.57 2.54 -11.32
C LEU A 218 -14.52 2.64 -9.78
N ALA A 219 -15.12 3.68 -9.20
CA ALA A 219 -15.20 3.84 -7.75
C ALA A 219 -15.93 2.66 -7.06
N ARG A 220 -16.93 2.08 -7.74
CA ARG A 220 -17.64 0.88 -7.24
C ARG A 220 -16.71 -0.32 -7.09
N TYR A 221 -15.77 -0.51 -7.99
CA TYR A 221 -14.85 -1.65 -8.02
C TYR A 221 -13.48 -1.33 -7.43
N LEU A 222 -13.29 -0.14 -6.86
CA LEU A 222 -11.99 0.36 -6.42
C LEU A 222 -11.24 -0.64 -5.52
N ALA A 223 -11.89 -1.19 -4.50
CA ALA A 223 -11.25 -2.14 -3.60
C ALA A 223 -10.73 -3.40 -4.32
N ILE A 224 -11.50 -3.93 -5.28
CA ILE A 224 -11.11 -5.12 -6.06
C ILE A 224 -10.01 -4.78 -7.05
N VAL A 225 -10.05 -3.59 -7.67
CA VAL A 225 -9.07 -3.16 -8.68
C VAL A 225 -7.75 -2.74 -8.03
N THR A 226 -7.78 -2.15 -6.84
CA THR A 226 -6.56 -1.71 -6.15
C THR A 226 -5.65 -2.89 -5.79
N VAL A 227 -6.20 -4.03 -5.41
CA VAL A 227 -5.39 -5.22 -5.06
C VAL A 227 -4.45 -5.64 -6.21
N PRO A 228 -4.93 -5.92 -7.43
CA PRO A 228 -4.03 -6.24 -8.54
C PRO A 228 -3.15 -5.06 -8.96
N VAL A 229 -3.60 -3.80 -8.86
CA VAL A 229 -2.76 -2.64 -9.19
C VAL A 229 -1.58 -2.55 -8.23
N VAL A 230 -1.79 -2.66 -6.93
CA VAL A 230 -0.70 -2.66 -5.92
C VAL A 230 0.27 -3.81 -6.19
N PHE A 231 -0.25 -5.02 -6.46
CA PHE A 231 0.60 -6.18 -6.74
C PHE A 231 1.42 -6.01 -8.03
N LEU A 232 0.80 -5.58 -9.12
CA LEU A 232 1.49 -5.34 -10.39
C LEU A 232 2.56 -4.24 -10.24
N THR A 233 2.25 -3.18 -9.49
CA THR A 233 3.19 -2.09 -9.21
C THR A 233 4.37 -2.59 -8.36
N PHE A 234 4.10 -3.41 -7.35
CA PHE A 234 5.12 -4.07 -6.53
C PHE A 234 6.04 -4.93 -7.39
N VAL A 235 5.49 -5.78 -8.26
CA VAL A 235 6.29 -6.62 -9.17
C VAL A 235 7.08 -5.77 -10.15
N ALA A 236 6.46 -4.74 -10.76
CA ALA A 236 7.13 -3.85 -11.70
C ALA A 236 8.30 -3.09 -11.05
N ALA A 237 8.12 -2.55 -9.84
CA ALA A 237 9.18 -1.87 -9.10
C ALA A 237 10.37 -2.81 -8.83
N ASN A 238 10.09 -4.07 -8.56
CA ASN A 238 11.13 -5.05 -8.31
C ASN A 238 11.85 -5.48 -9.59
N ILE A 239 11.15 -5.58 -10.71
CA ILE A 239 11.78 -5.86 -12.02
C ILE A 239 12.65 -4.67 -12.45
N LEU A 240 12.14 -3.43 -12.29
CA LEU A 240 12.86 -2.22 -12.73
C LEU A 240 14.05 -1.88 -11.82
N TYR A 241 13.88 -2.01 -10.52
CA TYR A 241 14.85 -1.51 -9.54
C TYR A 241 15.53 -2.60 -8.71
N GLY A 242 15.04 -3.83 -8.79
CA GLY A 242 15.63 -4.99 -8.11
C GLY A 242 15.57 -4.92 -6.58
N ILE A 243 14.56 -4.27 -6.01
CA ILE A 243 14.49 -4.01 -4.56
C ILE A 243 13.33 -4.75 -3.92
N ILE A 244 13.61 -5.72 -3.06
CA ILE A 244 12.71 -6.11 -1.97
C ILE A 244 13.23 -5.49 -0.69
N SER A 245 12.35 -4.88 0.06
CA SER A 245 12.69 -4.29 1.33
C SER A 245 12.22 -5.15 2.51
N LEU A 246 13.17 -5.70 3.23
CA LEU A 246 12.88 -6.38 4.49
C LEU A 246 12.33 -5.39 5.54
N SER A 247 12.78 -4.14 5.50
CA SER A 247 12.26 -3.05 6.35
C SER A 247 10.77 -2.81 6.10
N GLY A 248 10.33 -2.77 4.85
CA GLY A 248 8.91 -2.66 4.50
C GLY A 248 8.09 -3.84 5.00
N LEU A 249 8.63 -5.07 4.90
CA LEU A 249 7.99 -6.27 5.44
C LEU A 249 7.86 -6.22 6.98
N ILE A 250 8.92 -5.86 7.69
CA ILE A 250 8.92 -5.74 9.16
C ILE A 250 7.90 -4.69 9.61
N THR A 251 7.87 -3.54 8.93
CA THR A 251 6.89 -2.48 9.19
C THR A 251 5.46 -2.98 8.96
N ALA A 252 5.21 -3.74 7.89
CA ALA A 252 3.89 -4.32 7.61
C ALA A 252 3.47 -5.35 8.66
N LEU A 253 4.38 -6.20 9.11
CA LEU A 253 4.11 -7.17 10.18
C LEU A 253 3.75 -6.48 11.50
N ALA A 254 4.51 -5.45 11.88
CA ALA A 254 4.24 -4.67 13.09
C ALA A 254 2.90 -3.93 13.01
N ALA A 255 2.60 -3.30 11.87
CA ALA A 255 1.31 -2.67 11.62
C ALA A 255 0.15 -3.68 11.64
N THR A 256 0.37 -4.87 11.08
CA THR A 256 -0.60 -5.98 11.13
C THR A 256 -0.92 -6.39 12.56
N ILE A 257 0.09 -6.53 13.41
CA ILE A 257 -0.09 -6.86 14.83
C ILE A 257 -0.92 -5.76 15.51
N ALA A 258 -0.57 -4.48 15.31
CA ALA A 258 -1.31 -3.37 15.89
C ALA A 258 -2.79 -3.36 15.44
N ILE A 259 -3.04 -3.54 14.15
CA ILE A 259 -4.40 -3.58 13.59
C ILE A 259 -5.18 -4.80 14.11
N ARG A 260 -4.56 -5.95 14.27
CA ARG A 260 -5.23 -7.16 14.81
C ARG A 260 -5.58 -7.01 16.28
N LEU A 261 -4.75 -6.31 17.06
CA LEU A 261 -4.98 -6.08 18.47
C LEU A 261 -6.03 -4.97 18.71
N PHE A 262 -5.96 -3.88 17.97
CA PHE A 262 -6.75 -2.66 18.24
C PHE A 262 -7.82 -2.36 17.18
N GLY A 263 -7.87 -3.10 16.11
CA GLY A 263 -8.74 -2.86 14.96
C GLY A 263 -8.20 -1.80 14.01
N TYR A 264 -8.83 -1.67 12.84
CA TYR A 264 -8.54 -0.63 11.84
C TYR A 264 -9.57 0.49 11.95
N TYR A 265 -9.19 1.73 11.64
CA TYR A 265 -10.13 2.83 11.61
C TYR A 265 -11.13 2.63 10.48
N GLN A 266 -12.40 2.53 10.84
CA GLN A 266 -13.48 2.60 9.87
C GLN A 266 -14.02 4.03 9.91
N VAL A 267 -13.94 4.74 8.79
CA VAL A 267 -14.55 6.06 8.66
C VAL A 267 -16.03 5.91 9.00
N SER A 268 -16.50 6.67 9.98
CA SER A 268 -17.90 6.61 10.41
C SER A 268 -18.81 6.86 9.21
N GLU A 269 -20.05 6.35 9.27
CA GLU A 269 -21.03 6.53 8.18
C GLU A 269 -21.25 8.00 7.79
N ARG A 270 -20.97 8.92 8.69
CA ARG A 270 -21.05 10.37 8.47
C ARG A 270 -19.90 10.88 7.59
N GLY A 271 -18.80 10.12 7.45
CA GLY A 271 -17.67 10.45 6.58
C GLY A 271 -17.12 11.86 6.81
N GLU A 272 -17.19 12.33 8.04
CA GLU A 272 -16.62 13.62 8.41
C GLU A 272 -15.10 13.49 8.40
N ALA A 273 -14.45 14.37 7.64
CA ALA A 273 -13.00 14.48 7.68
C ALA A 273 -12.58 14.89 9.09
N ASN A 274 -11.84 14.02 9.76
CA ASN A 274 -11.38 14.28 11.12
C ASN A 274 -10.26 15.33 11.10
N PRO A 275 -10.47 16.52 11.72
CA PRO A 275 -9.43 17.55 11.76
C PRO A 275 -8.16 17.11 12.52
N ILE A 276 -8.29 16.16 13.45
CA ILE A 276 -7.16 15.59 14.18
C ILE A 276 -6.28 14.79 13.22
N ALA A 277 -6.89 14.01 12.31
CA ALA A 277 -6.14 13.28 11.29
C ALA A 277 -5.37 14.21 10.35
N LEU A 278 -6.02 15.30 9.91
CA LEU A 278 -5.38 16.35 9.12
C LEU A 278 -4.20 16.97 9.88
N GLY A 279 -4.43 17.40 11.13
CA GLY A 279 -3.42 18.01 11.98
C GLY A 279 -2.20 17.09 12.20
N LEU A 280 -2.45 15.80 12.42
CA LEU A 280 -1.38 14.81 12.61
C LEU A 280 -0.51 14.65 11.36
N VAL A 281 -1.11 14.54 10.18
CA VAL A 281 -0.38 14.39 8.92
C VAL A 281 0.40 15.68 8.61
N VAL A 282 -0.23 16.85 8.82
CA VAL A 282 0.46 18.15 8.65
C VAL A 282 1.65 18.24 9.59
N LEU A 283 1.49 17.87 10.87
CA LEU A 283 2.59 17.85 11.83
C LEU A 283 3.71 16.91 11.40
N ALA A 284 3.40 15.70 10.93
CA ALA A 284 4.39 14.75 10.44
C ALA A 284 5.20 15.31 9.26
N VAL A 285 4.55 16.00 8.32
CA VAL A 285 5.22 16.64 7.17
C VAL A 285 6.03 17.86 7.62
N LEU A 286 5.54 18.66 8.55
CA LEU A 286 6.31 19.78 9.12
C LEU A 286 7.56 19.26 9.84
N CYS A 287 7.46 18.19 10.60
CA CYS A 287 8.63 17.55 11.21
C CYS A 287 9.64 17.09 10.16
N LEU A 288 9.16 16.51 9.04
CA LEU A 288 10.02 16.10 7.92
C LEU A 288 10.77 17.28 7.29
N PHE A 289 10.14 18.46 7.19
CA PHE A 289 10.76 19.66 6.59
C PHE A 289 11.70 20.40 7.55
N LEU A 290 11.40 20.39 8.85
CA LEU A 290 12.16 21.12 9.87
C LEU A 290 13.36 20.33 10.37
N VAL A 291 13.29 19.01 10.37
CA VAL A 291 14.34 18.13 10.85
C VAL A 291 15.06 17.50 9.67
N GLN A 292 16.37 17.67 9.61
CA GLN A 292 17.16 17.03 8.55
C GLN A 292 17.01 15.50 8.64
N PRO A 293 16.82 14.80 7.49
CA PRO A 293 16.73 13.36 7.49
C PRO A 293 17.95 12.70 8.14
N VAL A 294 17.71 11.64 8.90
CA VAL A 294 18.76 10.85 9.54
C VAL A 294 19.61 10.15 8.46
N PRO A 295 20.95 10.11 8.58
CA PRO A 295 21.81 9.44 7.61
C PRO A 295 21.49 7.94 7.42
N HIS A 296 21.66 7.45 6.21
CA HIS A 296 21.18 6.17 5.66
C HIS A 296 21.73 4.86 6.26
N GLY A 297 22.67 4.87 7.19
CA GLY A 297 23.41 3.68 7.62
C GLY A 297 22.55 2.51 8.15
N ILE A 298 21.32 2.76 8.58
CA ILE A 298 20.42 1.73 9.13
C ILE A 298 19.60 1.04 8.03
N THR A 299 19.27 1.76 6.95
CA THR A 299 18.40 1.23 5.88
C THR A 299 19.10 0.22 4.98
N ASP A 300 20.41 0.36 4.77
CA ASP A 300 21.17 -0.48 3.85
C ASP A 300 21.34 -1.93 4.34
N LEU A 301 21.32 -2.16 5.64
CA LEU A 301 21.44 -3.49 6.24
C LEU A 301 20.21 -4.40 6.02
N LEU A 302 19.06 -3.82 5.66
CA LEU A 302 17.79 -4.53 5.56
C LEU A 302 17.30 -4.71 4.11
N TYR A 303 18.18 -4.49 3.13
CA TYR A 303 17.90 -4.79 1.73
C TYR A 303 18.32 -6.20 1.36
N VAL A 304 17.44 -6.89 0.63
CA VAL A 304 17.81 -8.15 -0.02
C VAL A 304 18.74 -7.80 -1.20
N PRO A 305 19.96 -8.36 -1.26
CA PRO A 305 20.91 -8.03 -2.31
C PRO A 305 20.34 -8.30 -3.70
N THR A 306 20.52 -7.33 -4.60
CA THR A 306 20.13 -7.45 -6.01
C THR A 306 21.05 -8.33 -6.84
N SER A 307 22.13 -8.87 -6.23
CA SER A 307 23.09 -9.78 -6.86
C SER A 307 22.49 -11.10 -7.33
N TRP A 308 21.23 -11.33 -7.07
CA TRP A 308 20.47 -12.51 -7.51
C TRP A 308 19.72 -12.27 -8.83
N LYS A 309 20.28 -11.45 -9.70
CA LYS A 309 19.76 -11.30 -11.06
C LYS A 309 19.88 -12.63 -11.80
N LEU A 310 18.80 -13.06 -12.43
CA LEU A 310 18.70 -14.29 -13.21
C LEU A 310 19.45 -14.21 -14.57
N TRP A 311 20.21 -13.14 -14.84
CA TRP A 311 21.08 -12.91 -16.01
C TRP A 311 22.29 -12.11 -15.63
#